data_420bd8a699540cb12ea6fedbfc7b9d33
#
_entry.id   420bd8a699540cb12ea6fedbfc7b9d33
#
_cell.length_a   1.000
_cell.length_b   1.000
_cell.length_c   1.000
_cell.angle_alpha   90.00
_cell.angle_beta   90.00
_cell.angle_gamma   90.00
#
_symmetry.space_group_name_H-M   'P 1'
#
loop_
_entity.id
_entity.type
_entity.pdbx_description
1 polymer ?
#
loop_
_entity_poly.entity_id
_entity_poly.type
_entity_poly.pdbx_seq_one_letter_code
_entity_poly.pdbx_strand_id
1 'polypeptide(L)'
;QFGGPVLNGYVSGNPIVYKVYKAAEQMEYNVDVTYESGNGDWGAILTVVSYLDPVFSVTQDLMLDPYTFNMMSLNVIPETDELAFIFDQLDLLLVKNDGSDYYVPSYDVDQIGIYDNTDGYKVFLNGPGAQTMEVEGLPIDPSWPIDLSPYLMNLMPYLPQECMATSDVFAGYDDDILVVKNDDSDYYVPAYNVET
;
A
#
# COMPACT_ATOMS: atom_id res chain seq x y z
N GLN A 1 -7.33 42.74 -8.21
CA GLN A 1 -6.01 42.62 -8.84
C GLN A 1 -5.29 43.95 -8.71
N PHE A 2 -4.32 44.06 -7.84
CA PHE A 2 -3.53 45.27 -7.65
C PHE A 2 -2.33 45.32 -8.61
N GLY A 3 -2.55 45.02 -9.91
CA GLY A 3 -1.56 45.25 -10.97
C GLY A 3 -0.26 44.44 -10.90
N GLY A 4 -0.21 43.38 -10.11
CA GLY A 4 0.91 42.43 -10.05
C GLY A 4 0.89 41.40 -11.19
N PRO A 5 1.99 40.65 -11.41
CA PRO A 5 2.03 39.60 -12.40
C PRO A 5 0.98 38.53 -12.08
N VAL A 6 0.35 37.98 -13.13
CA VAL A 6 -0.56 36.84 -12.98
C VAL A 6 0.28 35.66 -12.48
N LEU A 7 -0.07 35.17 -11.29
CA LEU A 7 0.57 33.97 -10.74
C LEU A 7 0.07 32.73 -11.48
N ASN A 8 0.98 31.86 -11.91
CA ASN A 8 0.64 30.59 -12.50
C ASN A 8 -0.18 29.77 -11.48
N GLY A 9 -1.33 29.25 -11.93
CA GLY A 9 -2.22 28.45 -11.09
C GLY A 9 -3.39 29.23 -10.47
N TYR A 10 -3.39 30.57 -10.50
CA TYR A 10 -4.53 31.36 -10.07
C TYR A 10 -5.53 31.55 -11.22
N VAL A 11 -6.68 30.93 -11.08
CA VAL A 11 -7.83 31.18 -11.96
C VAL A 11 -9.04 31.43 -11.08
N SER A 12 -9.68 32.60 -11.25
CA SER A 12 -10.87 32.96 -10.47
C SER A 12 -11.99 31.93 -10.70
N GLY A 13 -12.58 31.44 -9.62
CA GLY A 13 -13.61 30.41 -9.64
C GLY A 13 -13.10 28.97 -9.56
N ASN A 14 -11.79 28.74 -9.66
CA ASN A 14 -11.23 27.42 -9.39
C ASN A 14 -11.10 27.19 -7.86
N PRO A 15 -11.32 25.96 -7.37
CA PRO A 15 -11.15 25.64 -5.98
C PRO A 15 -9.67 25.80 -5.52
N ILE A 16 -9.51 26.23 -4.27
CA ILE A 16 -8.21 26.25 -3.62
C ILE A 16 -7.93 24.83 -3.12
N VAL A 17 -6.83 24.23 -3.60
CA VAL A 17 -6.38 22.92 -3.12
C VAL A 17 -5.41 23.13 -1.96
N TYR A 18 -5.73 22.51 -0.83
CA TYR A 18 -4.88 22.55 0.36
C TYR A 18 -4.14 21.24 0.50
N LYS A 19 -2.89 21.32 0.96
CA LYS A 19 -2.06 20.16 1.26
C LYS A 19 -1.35 20.36 2.59
N VAL A 20 -1.18 19.28 3.34
CA VAL A 20 -0.34 19.22 4.53
C VAL A 20 0.93 18.46 4.19
N TYR A 21 2.08 19.04 4.53
CA TYR A 21 3.37 18.38 4.42
C TYR A 21 3.77 17.80 5.77
N LYS A 22 3.91 16.46 5.85
CA LYS A 22 4.39 15.77 7.05
C LYS A 22 5.89 15.57 6.96
N ALA A 23 6.63 16.41 7.65
CA ALA A 23 8.09 16.48 7.54
C ALA A 23 8.81 15.18 7.96
N ALA A 24 8.23 14.41 8.87
CA ALA A 24 8.78 13.13 9.31
C ALA A 24 8.74 12.05 8.21
N GLU A 25 7.79 12.14 7.30
CA GLU A 25 7.58 11.19 6.20
C GLU A 25 8.01 11.77 4.86
N GLN A 26 8.36 13.07 4.83
CA GLN A 26 8.69 13.82 3.61
C GLN A 26 7.59 13.76 2.53
N MET A 27 6.34 13.58 2.93
CA MET A 27 5.18 13.42 2.04
C MET A 27 4.19 14.57 2.17
N GLU A 28 3.49 14.86 1.05
CA GLU A 28 2.36 15.77 0.99
C GLU A 28 1.05 14.98 0.98
N TYR A 29 0.12 15.38 1.82
CA TYR A 29 -1.20 14.78 1.90
C TYR A 29 -2.28 15.78 1.48
N ASN A 30 -3.32 15.28 0.84
CA ASN A 30 -4.51 16.05 0.55
C ASN A 30 -5.22 16.40 1.87
N VAL A 31 -6.01 17.46 1.85
CA VAL A 31 -6.71 17.96 3.03
C VAL A 31 -8.16 18.20 2.69
N ASP A 32 -9.05 17.59 3.44
CA ASP A 32 -10.46 17.96 3.43
C ASP A 32 -10.65 19.25 4.25
N VAL A 33 -11.35 20.20 3.65
CA VAL A 33 -11.46 21.55 4.19
C VAL A 33 -12.90 21.87 4.55
N THR A 34 -13.12 22.22 5.81
CA THR A 34 -14.39 22.77 6.24
C THR A 34 -14.30 24.30 6.33
N TYR A 35 -15.21 24.97 5.66
CA TYR A 35 -15.26 26.44 5.63
C TYR A 35 -16.30 26.95 6.62
N GLU A 36 -15.93 27.96 7.40
CA GLU A 36 -16.86 28.74 8.21
C GLU A 36 -17.56 29.79 7.36
N SER A 37 -16.87 30.33 6.35
CA SER A 37 -17.39 31.33 5.42
C SER A 37 -16.65 31.25 4.08
N GLY A 38 -17.36 31.56 2.99
CA GLY A 38 -16.83 31.42 1.65
C GLY A 38 -17.00 30.01 1.09
N ASN A 39 -16.51 29.80 -0.14
CA ASN A 39 -16.65 28.52 -0.85
C ASN A 39 -15.30 27.89 -1.21
N GLY A 40 -14.19 28.52 -0.78
CA GLY A 40 -12.87 28.00 -1.06
C GLY A 40 -12.36 28.21 -2.48
N ASP A 41 -13.00 29.07 -3.26
CA ASP A 41 -12.58 29.37 -4.61
C ASP A 41 -11.61 30.56 -4.70
N TRP A 42 -10.69 30.51 -5.63
CA TRP A 42 -9.85 31.65 -5.98
C TRP A 42 -10.68 32.83 -6.45
N GLY A 43 -10.42 34.01 -5.88
CA GLY A 43 -11.15 35.24 -6.19
C GLY A 43 -12.35 35.52 -5.30
N ALA A 44 -12.67 34.66 -4.35
CA ALA A 44 -13.62 34.96 -3.28
C ALA A 44 -13.11 36.16 -2.43
N ILE A 45 -14.04 37.02 -2.01
CA ILE A 45 -13.69 38.19 -1.20
C ILE A 45 -13.11 37.77 0.16
N LEU A 46 -13.66 36.71 0.72
CA LEU A 46 -13.27 36.13 1.99
C LEU A 46 -13.54 34.62 1.98
N THR A 47 -12.55 33.86 2.37
CA THR A 47 -12.69 32.45 2.70
C THR A 47 -12.10 32.22 4.09
N VAL A 48 -12.89 31.68 5.01
CA VAL A 48 -12.47 31.33 6.37
C VAL A 48 -12.54 29.81 6.49
N VAL A 49 -11.38 29.21 6.70
CA VAL A 49 -11.25 27.79 7.00
C VAL A 49 -11.44 27.59 8.50
N SER A 50 -12.43 26.77 8.90
CA SER A 50 -12.67 26.43 10.30
C SER A 50 -11.92 25.17 10.71
N TYR A 51 -11.72 24.23 9.78
CA TYR A 51 -11.05 22.96 10.04
C TYR A 51 -10.33 22.45 8.79
N LEU A 52 -9.18 21.87 9.01
CA LEU A 52 -8.37 21.12 8.02
C LEU A 52 -8.25 19.69 8.53
N ASP A 53 -8.78 18.74 7.76
CA ASP A 53 -8.68 17.31 8.05
C ASP A 53 -7.74 16.67 7.04
N PRO A 54 -6.48 16.39 7.41
CA PRO A 54 -5.55 15.75 6.50
C PRO A 54 -6.01 14.32 6.20
N VAL A 55 -6.21 14.02 4.92
CA VAL A 55 -6.51 12.67 4.44
C VAL A 55 -5.18 11.94 4.31
N PHE A 56 -4.85 11.13 5.29
CA PHE A 56 -3.59 10.38 5.32
C PHE A 56 -3.72 8.98 4.71
N SER A 57 -4.95 8.52 4.44
CA SER A 57 -5.16 7.21 3.80
C SER A 57 -4.81 7.25 2.31
N VAL A 58 -4.32 6.13 1.83
CA VAL A 58 -4.12 5.80 0.41
C VAL A 58 -4.78 4.47 0.12
N THR A 59 -5.11 4.21 -1.14
CA THR A 59 -5.70 2.94 -1.56
C THR A 59 -4.65 2.12 -2.29
N GLN A 60 -4.51 0.86 -1.91
CA GLN A 60 -3.75 -0.14 -2.65
C GLN A 60 -4.70 -1.06 -3.40
N ASP A 61 -4.49 -1.19 -4.72
CA ASP A 61 -5.24 -2.10 -5.59
C ASP A 61 -4.39 -3.34 -5.85
N LEU A 62 -4.93 -4.52 -5.57
CA LEU A 62 -4.28 -5.81 -5.80
C LEU A 62 -5.15 -6.65 -6.73
N MET A 63 -4.61 -7.04 -7.88
CA MET A 63 -5.25 -7.98 -8.79
C MET A 63 -4.72 -9.38 -8.52
N LEU A 64 -5.63 -10.33 -8.24
CA LEU A 64 -5.32 -11.70 -7.89
C LEU A 64 -5.85 -12.64 -8.97
N ASP A 65 -5.01 -13.55 -9.43
CA ASP A 65 -5.33 -14.53 -10.46
C ASP A 65 -6.02 -15.78 -9.90
N PRO A 66 -6.97 -16.38 -10.65
CA PRO A 66 -7.62 -17.62 -10.25
C PRO A 66 -6.70 -18.83 -10.41
N TYR A 67 -6.97 -19.90 -9.64
CA TYR A 67 -6.31 -21.20 -9.74
C TYR A 67 -4.81 -21.23 -9.49
N THR A 68 -4.26 -20.17 -8.92
CA THR A 68 -2.85 -20.07 -8.52
C THR A 68 -2.73 -19.47 -7.13
N PHE A 69 -1.57 -19.63 -6.51
CA PHE A 69 -1.22 -18.85 -5.34
C PHE A 69 -0.69 -17.50 -5.79
N ASN A 70 -1.34 -16.45 -5.32
CA ASN A 70 -0.87 -15.09 -5.50
C ASN A 70 -0.03 -14.70 -4.29
N MET A 71 1.18 -14.23 -4.50
CA MET A 71 1.96 -13.61 -3.44
C MET A 71 1.53 -12.16 -3.28
N MET A 72 1.23 -11.77 -2.05
CA MET A 72 0.81 -10.40 -1.77
C MET A 72 1.32 -9.89 -0.43
N SER A 73 1.35 -8.58 -0.32
CA SER A 73 1.51 -7.84 0.93
C SER A 73 0.75 -6.51 0.83
N LEU A 74 0.43 -5.93 1.98
CA LEU A 74 -0.11 -4.58 2.01
C LEU A 74 1.02 -3.58 2.29
N ASN A 75 1.07 -2.54 1.46
CA ASN A 75 1.91 -1.36 1.70
C ASN A 75 1.13 -0.21 2.38
N VAL A 76 -0.04 -0.55 2.88
CA VAL A 76 -0.90 0.29 3.71
C VAL A 76 -1.22 -0.41 5.02
N ILE A 77 -1.42 0.36 6.09
CA ILE A 77 -1.95 -0.11 7.37
C ILE A 77 -3.47 0.04 7.29
N PRO A 78 -4.24 -1.04 7.15
CA PRO A 78 -5.69 -0.96 7.07
C PRO A 78 -6.31 -0.49 8.38
N GLU A 79 -7.59 -0.10 8.36
CA GLU A 79 -8.33 0.34 9.56
C GLU A 79 -8.41 -0.76 10.62
N THR A 80 -8.42 -2.01 10.19
CA THR A 80 -8.41 -3.19 11.06
C THR A 80 -7.45 -4.24 10.53
N ASP A 81 -6.84 -5.00 11.43
CA ASP A 81 -5.95 -6.12 11.12
C ASP A 81 -6.69 -7.48 11.05
N GLU A 82 -8.02 -7.48 11.18
CA GLU A 82 -8.82 -8.69 11.08
C GLU A 82 -8.85 -9.24 9.65
N LEU A 83 -8.39 -10.47 9.45
CA LEU A 83 -8.33 -11.12 8.13
C LEU A 83 -9.68 -11.20 7.43
N ALA A 84 -10.73 -11.48 8.20
CA ALA A 84 -12.09 -11.57 7.68
C ALA A 84 -12.56 -10.25 7.05
N PHE A 85 -12.10 -9.12 7.57
CA PHE A 85 -12.41 -7.79 7.04
C PHE A 85 -11.53 -7.45 5.83
N ILE A 86 -10.22 -7.70 5.91
CA ILE A 86 -9.27 -7.40 4.83
C ILE A 86 -9.62 -8.16 3.55
N PHE A 87 -10.02 -9.42 3.68
CA PHE A 87 -10.30 -10.30 2.56
C PHE A 87 -11.80 -10.46 2.22
N ASP A 88 -12.69 -9.64 2.77
CA ASP A 88 -14.15 -9.75 2.58
C ASP A 88 -14.60 -9.54 1.12
N GLN A 89 -13.80 -8.83 0.33
CA GLN A 89 -14.06 -8.55 -1.08
C GLN A 89 -13.80 -9.74 -2.00
N LEU A 90 -13.12 -10.78 -1.50
CA LEU A 90 -12.66 -11.90 -2.30
C LEU A 90 -13.50 -13.18 -2.10
N ASP A 91 -13.76 -13.90 -3.19
CA ASP A 91 -14.17 -15.29 -3.11
C ASP A 91 -12.96 -16.16 -2.79
N LEU A 92 -12.64 -16.21 -1.50
CA LEU A 92 -11.39 -16.72 -0.96
C LEU A 92 -11.49 -18.22 -0.63
N LEU A 93 -10.54 -19.02 -1.14
CA LEU A 93 -10.35 -20.39 -0.67
C LEU A 93 -9.48 -20.43 0.59
N LEU A 94 -8.30 -19.84 0.53
CA LEU A 94 -7.39 -19.77 1.68
C LEU A 94 -6.37 -18.65 1.56
N VAL A 95 -5.88 -18.20 2.72
CA VAL A 95 -4.67 -17.39 2.89
C VAL A 95 -3.66 -18.18 3.71
N LYS A 96 -2.39 -18.02 3.38
CA LYS A 96 -1.28 -18.63 4.11
C LYS A 96 -0.19 -17.59 4.34
N ASN A 97 0.37 -17.54 5.57
CA ASN A 97 1.51 -16.68 5.91
C ASN A 97 2.86 -17.42 5.77
N ASP A 98 3.95 -16.73 6.08
CA ASP A 98 5.32 -17.29 6.07
C ASP A 98 5.49 -18.39 7.14
N GLY A 99 4.87 -18.25 8.31
CA GLY A 99 4.87 -19.22 9.40
C GLY A 99 4.18 -20.54 9.09
N SER A 100 3.54 -20.64 7.91
CA SER A 100 2.73 -21.78 7.45
C SER A 100 1.37 -21.90 8.15
N ASP A 101 0.95 -20.90 8.89
CA ASP A 101 -0.41 -20.77 9.39
C ASP A 101 -1.35 -20.39 8.25
N TYR A 102 -2.63 -20.72 8.38
CA TYR A 102 -3.60 -20.48 7.34
C TYR A 102 -4.95 -19.97 7.86
N TYR A 103 -5.63 -19.24 6.99
CA TYR A 103 -6.99 -18.79 7.15
C TYR A 103 -7.85 -19.38 6.04
N VAL A 104 -8.93 -20.09 6.41
CA VAL A 104 -9.88 -20.74 5.49
C VAL A 104 -11.31 -20.40 5.89
N PRO A 105 -11.89 -19.31 5.34
CA PRO A 105 -13.17 -18.78 5.81
C PRO A 105 -14.32 -19.78 5.68
N SER A 106 -14.36 -20.61 4.62
CA SER A 106 -15.41 -21.60 4.40
C SER A 106 -15.47 -22.72 5.46
N TYR A 107 -14.42 -22.90 6.23
CA TYR A 107 -14.33 -23.89 7.30
C TYR A 107 -14.21 -23.28 8.70
N ASP A 108 -14.33 -21.96 8.81
CA ASP A 108 -14.17 -21.23 10.08
C ASP A 108 -12.82 -21.55 10.77
N VAL A 109 -11.77 -21.66 9.95
CA VAL A 109 -10.40 -21.92 10.41
C VAL A 109 -9.58 -20.65 10.28
N ASP A 110 -9.06 -20.18 11.40
CA ASP A 110 -8.12 -19.07 11.47
C ASP A 110 -6.98 -19.41 12.43
N GLN A 111 -5.80 -19.66 11.85
CA GLN A 111 -4.55 -19.90 12.59
C GLN A 111 -3.63 -18.67 12.56
N ILE A 112 -3.85 -17.76 11.60
CA ILE A 112 -3.06 -16.54 11.43
C ILE A 112 -3.46 -15.52 12.50
N GLY A 113 -4.76 -15.35 12.74
CA GLY A 113 -5.36 -14.46 13.73
C GLY A 113 -5.50 -13.03 13.24
N ILE A 114 -4.39 -12.31 13.08
CA ILE A 114 -4.36 -10.93 12.61
C ILE A 114 -3.39 -10.77 11.44
N TYR A 115 -3.67 -9.77 10.60
CA TYR A 115 -2.77 -9.39 9.51
C TYR A 115 -1.53 -8.67 10.06
N ASP A 116 -0.35 -9.11 9.65
CA ASP A 116 0.92 -8.47 9.97
C ASP A 116 1.52 -7.85 8.69
N ASN A 117 1.70 -6.53 8.67
CA ASN A 117 2.26 -5.83 7.52
C ASN A 117 3.76 -6.14 7.28
N THR A 118 4.44 -6.75 8.26
CA THR A 118 5.83 -7.18 8.11
C THR A 118 5.96 -8.62 7.60
N ASP A 119 4.83 -9.28 7.30
CA ASP A 119 4.76 -10.63 6.74
C ASP A 119 4.25 -10.60 5.29
N GLY A 120 4.64 -11.60 4.51
CA GLY A 120 4.10 -11.85 3.18
C GLY A 120 3.04 -12.94 3.22
N TYR A 121 2.11 -12.89 2.28
CA TYR A 121 0.99 -13.83 2.23
C TYR A 121 0.87 -14.50 0.88
N LYS A 122 0.35 -15.72 0.88
CA LYS A 122 -0.12 -16.44 -0.31
C LYS A 122 -1.62 -16.58 -0.26
N VAL A 123 -2.29 -16.05 -1.27
CA VAL A 123 -3.75 -16.05 -1.40
C VAL A 123 -4.17 -16.97 -2.53
N PHE A 124 -5.14 -17.83 -2.28
CA PHE A 124 -5.75 -18.69 -3.29
C PHE A 124 -7.25 -18.42 -3.38
N LEU A 125 -7.71 -18.07 -4.59
CA LEU A 125 -9.12 -17.78 -4.86
C LEU A 125 -9.93 -19.04 -5.09
N ASN A 126 -11.20 -19.01 -4.69
CA ASN A 126 -12.16 -20.10 -4.91
C ASN A 126 -12.86 -20.02 -6.29
N GLY A 127 -12.97 -18.82 -6.85
CA GLY A 127 -13.69 -18.56 -8.10
C GLY A 127 -12.85 -18.68 -9.37
N PRO A 128 -13.49 -18.74 -10.56
CA PRO A 128 -12.82 -18.97 -11.84
C PRO A 128 -12.29 -17.70 -12.50
N GLY A 129 -12.48 -16.52 -11.92
CA GLY A 129 -12.07 -15.23 -12.48
C GLY A 129 -11.03 -14.53 -11.62
N ALA A 130 -10.20 -13.71 -12.23
CA ALA A 130 -9.34 -12.77 -11.49
C ALA A 130 -10.22 -11.82 -10.67
N GLN A 131 -9.77 -11.45 -9.48
CA GLN A 131 -10.48 -10.57 -8.57
C GLN A 131 -9.56 -9.43 -8.16
N THR A 132 -10.13 -8.24 -7.97
CA THR A 132 -9.42 -7.09 -7.45
C THR A 132 -9.81 -6.88 -6.00
N MET A 133 -8.83 -6.64 -5.15
CA MET A 133 -8.99 -6.23 -3.76
C MET A 133 -8.47 -4.81 -3.62
N GLU A 134 -9.30 -3.94 -3.07
CA GLU A 134 -8.95 -2.54 -2.77
C GLU A 134 -8.81 -2.39 -1.25
N VAL A 135 -7.64 -1.98 -0.79
CA VAL A 135 -7.40 -1.75 0.65
C VAL A 135 -7.02 -0.30 0.88
N GLU A 136 -7.86 0.40 1.62
CA GLU A 136 -7.59 1.75 2.08
C GLU A 136 -6.89 1.71 3.45
N GLY A 137 -5.86 2.52 3.61
CA GLY A 137 -5.13 2.58 4.88
C GLY A 137 -4.07 3.68 4.91
N LEU A 138 -3.38 3.79 6.03
CA LEU A 138 -2.23 4.69 6.15
C LEU A 138 -1.04 4.10 5.40
N PRO A 139 -0.28 4.90 4.61
CA PRO A 139 0.92 4.40 3.96
C PRO A 139 1.94 3.92 5.00
N ILE A 140 2.53 2.76 4.74
CA ILE A 140 3.58 2.21 5.59
C ILE A 140 4.90 2.94 5.32
N ASP A 141 5.70 3.13 6.37
CA ASP A 141 7.09 3.56 6.23
C ASP A 141 7.89 2.42 5.55
N PRO A 142 8.41 2.62 4.34
CA PRO A 142 9.15 1.58 3.61
C PRO A 142 10.46 1.16 4.29
N SER A 143 10.90 1.89 5.32
CA SER A 143 12.08 1.57 6.12
C SER A 143 11.79 0.67 7.33
N TRP A 144 10.56 0.20 7.51
CA TRP A 144 10.25 -0.74 8.60
C TRP A 144 11.11 -1.99 8.48
N PRO A 145 11.69 -2.45 9.58
CA PRO A 145 12.53 -3.64 9.57
C PRO A 145 11.67 -4.88 9.29
N ILE A 146 12.16 -5.72 8.38
CA ILE A 146 11.59 -7.03 8.07
C ILE A 146 12.58 -8.09 8.53
N ASP A 147 12.14 -8.96 9.43
CA ASP A 147 12.97 -10.04 9.96
C ASP A 147 12.93 -11.25 9.02
N LEU A 148 14.08 -11.64 8.49
CA LEU A 148 14.22 -12.82 7.63
C LEU A 148 14.89 -13.97 8.38
N SER A 149 14.31 -15.15 8.29
CA SER A 149 14.87 -16.38 8.86
C SER A 149 15.97 -16.93 7.93
N PRO A 150 17.21 -17.13 8.44
CA PRO A 150 18.30 -17.63 7.63
C PRO A 150 18.07 -19.08 7.19
N TYR A 151 18.54 -19.42 5.99
CA TYR A 151 18.45 -20.76 5.39
C TYR A 151 17.04 -21.26 5.08
N LEU A 152 16.05 -20.35 5.08
CA LEU A 152 14.67 -20.63 4.72
C LEU A 152 14.24 -19.76 3.54
N MET A 153 13.15 -20.17 2.89
CA MET A 153 12.40 -19.30 1.98
C MET A 153 11.45 -18.46 2.83
N ASN A 154 11.61 -17.15 2.80
CA ASN A 154 10.77 -16.23 3.52
C ASN A 154 9.75 -15.62 2.54
N LEU A 155 8.51 -15.47 2.95
CA LEU A 155 7.52 -14.64 2.26
C LEU A 155 7.69 -13.21 2.76
N MET A 156 8.33 -12.39 1.96
CA MET A 156 8.68 -11.03 2.35
C MET A 156 7.65 -10.04 1.79
N PRO A 157 7.19 -9.06 2.60
CA PRO A 157 6.33 -7.99 2.10
C PRO A 157 7.11 -6.98 1.26
N TYR A 158 6.41 -6.29 0.36
CA TYR A 158 6.92 -5.14 -0.36
C TYR A 158 6.20 -3.88 0.16
N LEU A 159 6.91 -3.06 0.94
CA LEU A 159 6.34 -1.91 1.65
C LEU A 159 6.36 -0.58 0.87
N PRO A 160 7.26 -0.35 -0.11
CA PRO A 160 7.26 0.90 -0.87
C PRO A 160 5.95 1.13 -1.63
N GLN A 161 5.56 2.40 -1.76
CA GLN A 161 4.37 2.82 -2.53
C GLN A 161 4.63 2.85 -4.05
N GLU A 162 5.87 2.79 -4.48
CA GLU A 162 6.29 2.83 -5.89
C GLU A 162 7.07 1.58 -6.26
N CYS A 163 6.95 1.15 -7.52
CA CYS A 163 7.73 0.03 -8.03
C CYS A 163 9.22 0.40 -8.12
N MET A 164 10.07 -0.50 -7.64
CA MET A 164 11.52 -0.40 -7.73
C MET A 164 12.09 -1.64 -8.44
N ALA A 165 13.28 -1.50 -9.04
CA ALA A 165 14.01 -2.68 -9.52
C ALA A 165 14.39 -3.58 -8.34
N THR A 166 14.32 -4.90 -8.52
CA THR A 166 14.64 -5.86 -7.45
C THR A 166 16.05 -5.66 -6.91
N SER A 167 17.01 -5.36 -7.78
CA SER A 167 18.39 -5.04 -7.41
C SER A 167 18.51 -3.79 -6.51
N ASP A 168 17.62 -2.80 -6.68
CA ASP A 168 17.63 -1.59 -5.85
C ASP A 168 17.01 -1.86 -4.48
N VAL A 169 15.97 -2.69 -4.41
CA VAL A 169 15.32 -3.11 -3.16
C VAL A 169 16.31 -3.84 -2.25
N PHE A 170 17.15 -4.70 -2.83
CA PHE A 170 18.09 -5.53 -2.09
C PHE A 170 19.53 -5.00 -2.09
N ALA A 171 19.74 -3.75 -2.51
CA ALA A 171 21.07 -3.13 -2.54
C ALA A 171 21.75 -3.18 -1.16
N GLY A 172 22.94 -3.77 -1.12
CA GLY A 172 23.70 -3.97 0.11
C GLY A 172 23.48 -5.29 0.85
N TYR A 173 22.58 -6.15 0.35
CA TYR A 173 22.30 -7.49 0.86
C TYR A 173 22.70 -8.59 -0.13
N ASP A 174 23.45 -8.27 -1.18
CA ASP A 174 23.80 -9.19 -2.26
C ASP A 174 24.58 -10.45 -1.79
N ASP A 175 25.33 -10.32 -0.71
CA ASP A 175 26.09 -11.44 -0.13
C ASP A 175 25.22 -12.32 0.81
N ASP A 176 24.07 -11.81 1.26
CA ASP A 176 23.20 -12.48 2.23
C ASP A 176 22.00 -13.16 1.56
N ILE A 177 21.64 -12.74 0.34
CA ILE A 177 20.48 -13.24 -0.40
C ILE A 177 20.95 -14.22 -1.49
N LEU A 178 20.41 -15.44 -1.43
CA LEU A 178 20.68 -16.44 -2.45
C LEU A 178 19.81 -16.23 -3.70
N VAL A 179 18.51 -16.03 -3.52
CA VAL A 179 17.54 -15.87 -4.59
C VAL A 179 16.29 -15.15 -4.08
N VAL A 180 15.75 -14.27 -4.90
CA VAL A 180 14.40 -13.68 -4.74
C VAL A 180 13.52 -14.23 -5.85
N LYS A 181 12.27 -14.55 -5.57
CA LYS A 181 11.29 -15.05 -6.56
C LYS A 181 9.94 -14.41 -6.33
N ASN A 182 9.21 -14.16 -7.44
CA ASN A 182 7.80 -13.82 -7.42
C ASN A 182 6.91 -15.05 -7.69
N ASP A 183 5.60 -14.88 -7.79
CA ASP A 183 4.63 -15.92 -8.11
C ASP A 183 4.59 -16.27 -9.61
N ASP A 184 5.01 -15.38 -10.49
CA ASP A 184 5.19 -15.63 -11.94
C ASP A 184 6.41 -16.48 -12.27
N SER A 185 7.17 -16.85 -11.26
CA SER A 185 8.42 -17.61 -11.38
C SER A 185 9.62 -16.83 -11.92
N ASP A 186 9.50 -15.51 -12.01
CA ASP A 186 10.66 -14.66 -12.22
C ASP A 186 11.57 -14.70 -11.01
N TYR A 187 12.84 -14.46 -11.21
CA TYR A 187 13.82 -14.55 -10.14
C TYR A 187 14.95 -13.55 -10.29
N TYR A 188 15.49 -13.15 -9.16
CA TYR A 188 16.71 -12.37 -9.02
C TYR A 188 17.75 -13.19 -8.23
N VAL A 189 18.95 -13.34 -8.79
CA VAL A 189 20.09 -14.02 -8.13
C VAL A 189 21.26 -13.04 -8.04
N PRO A 190 21.45 -12.38 -6.88
CA PRO A 190 22.46 -11.33 -6.71
C PRO A 190 23.87 -11.77 -7.10
N ALA A 191 24.32 -12.93 -6.64
CA ALA A 191 25.66 -13.47 -6.89
C ALA A 191 26.03 -13.56 -8.37
N TYR A 192 25.05 -13.65 -9.26
CA TYR A 192 25.26 -13.75 -10.72
C TYR A 192 24.75 -12.53 -11.48
N ASN A 193 24.16 -11.55 -10.78
CA ASN A 193 23.48 -10.39 -11.36
C ASN A 193 22.49 -10.80 -12.47
N VAL A 194 21.71 -11.84 -12.20
CA VAL A 194 20.68 -12.37 -13.10
C VAL A 194 19.32 -11.97 -12.59
N GLU A 195 18.56 -11.31 -13.43
CA GLU A 195 17.15 -10.91 -13.22
C GLU A 195 16.37 -11.30 -14.47
N THR A 196 15.16 -11.91 -14.30
CA THR A 196 14.30 -12.34 -15.41
C THR A 196 12.95 -11.65 -15.32
#